data_d5cc04d00938acb0d289bccb7d72e48d
#
_entry.id   d5cc04d00938acb0d289bccb7d72e48d
#
_cell.length_a   1.000
_cell.length_b   1.000
_cell.length_c   1.000
_cell.angle_alpha   90.00
_cell.angle_beta   90.00
_cell.angle_gamma   90.00
#
_symmetry.space_group_name_H-M   'P 1'
#
loop_
_entity.id
_entity.type
_entity.pdbx_description
1 polymer ?
#
loop_
_entity_poly.entity_id
_entity_poly.type
_entity_poly.pdbx_seq_one_letter_code
_entity_poly.pdbx_strand_id
1 'polypeptide(L)'
;MGVRIRQAGERDREAVVRLLDEAFMHDPVSSWVFPDEAHRRRVHGVFLGVFLDAALTGGRVDMTEDGTAAALWLQVPAEAPEEEDDTPARMREIADPDNERAELVGRLTGAVHPQGRAHEYLLLIAVSPERQGEGLGTALLAPALERCDREGVPAYLEASSARSCRLYERLGFSFTDRTVQLPDGPLMWPMWREPVAPGTASEGLTPTP
;
A
#
# COMPACT_ATOMS: atom_id res chain seq x y z
N MET A 1 15.84 -6.28 -20.18
CA MET A 1 14.39 -6.28 -20.50
C MET A 1 13.67 -5.52 -19.38
N GLY A 2 12.81 -4.54 -19.71
CA GLY A 2 12.04 -3.83 -18.68
C GLY A 2 10.98 -4.74 -18.06
N VAL A 3 10.68 -4.53 -16.79
CA VAL A 3 9.58 -5.19 -16.09
C VAL A 3 8.26 -4.73 -16.72
N ARG A 4 7.43 -5.68 -17.16
CA ARG A 4 6.10 -5.35 -17.69
C ARG A 4 5.08 -5.37 -16.56
N ILE A 5 4.29 -4.30 -16.48
CA ILE A 5 3.21 -4.14 -15.51
C ILE A 5 1.88 -4.23 -16.26
N ARG A 6 0.93 -4.94 -15.67
CA ARG A 6 -0.46 -5.00 -16.15
C ARG A 6 -1.42 -4.82 -14.99
N GLN A 7 -2.65 -4.50 -15.30
CA GLN A 7 -3.73 -4.54 -14.32
C GLN A 7 -4.13 -5.99 -14.04
N ALA A 8 -4.30 -6.32 -12.76
CA ALA A 8 -4.87 -7.58 -12.31
C ALA A 8 -6.41 -7.49 -12.27
N GLY A 9 -7.05 -8.64 -12.38
CA GLY A 9 -8.51 -8.79 -12.27
C GLY A 9 -8.86 -10.04 -11.46
N GLU A 10 -10.14 -10.38 -11.39
CA GLU A 10 -10.67 -11.52 -10.61
C GLU A 10 -9.92 -12.85 -10.84
N ARG A 11 -9.53 -13.13 -12.08
CA ARG A 11 -8.75 -14.33 -12.43
C ARG A 11 -7.38 -14.41 -11.77
N ASP A 12 -6.84 -13.27 -11.35
CA ASP A 12 -5.51 -13.17 -10.73
C ASP A 12 -5.58 -13.26 -9.20
N ARG A 13 -6.81 -13.22 -8.62
CA ARG A 13 -7.07 -13.13 -7.20
C ARG A 13 -6.26 -14.13 -6.38
N GLU A 14 -6.31 -15.41 -6.74
CA GLU A 14 -5.61 -16.46 -6.00
C GLU A 14 -4.08 -16.29 -6.02
N ALA A 15 -3.54 -15.88 -7.17
CA ALA A 15 -2.11 -15.65 -7.32
C ALA A 15 -1.65 -14.43 -6.51
N VAL A 16 -2.43 -13.34 -6.50
CA VAL A 16 -2.13 -12.14 -5.73
C VAL A 16 -2.26 -12.40 -4.23
N VAL A 17 -3.28 -13.14 -3.77
CA VAL A 17 -3.40 -13.52 -2.35
C VAL A 17 -2.18 -14.31 -1.89
N ARG A 18 -1.73 -15.31 -2.66
CA ARG A 18 -0.50 -16.07 -2.32
C ARG A 18 0.72 -15.16 -2.23
N LEU A 19 0.90 -14.25 -3.19
CA LEU A 19 2.00 -13.30 -3.21
C LEU A 19 1.98 -12.39 -1.97
N LEU A 20 0.80 -11.86 -1.61
CA LEU A 20 0.62 -11.04 -0.41
C LEU A 20 0.96 -11.83 0.85
N ASP A 21 0.42 -13.05 0.99
CA ASP A 21 0.68 -13.93 2.13
C ASP A 21 2.17 -14.20 2.31
N GLU A 22 2.87 -14.59 1.25
CA GLU A 22 4.31 -14.83 1.27
C GLU A 22 5.12 -13.58 1.63
N ALA A 23 4.79 -12.45 1.00
CA ALA A 23 5.55 -11.20 1.17
C ALA A 23 5.37 -10.59 2.57
N PHE A 24 4.18 -10.72 3.16
CA PHE A 24 3.85 -10.14 4.46
C PHE A 24 3.96 -11.14 5.64
N MET A 25 4.30 -12.41 5.39
CA MET A 25 4.39 -13.44 6.46
C MET A 25 5.29 -13.01 7.62
N HIS A 26 6.36 -12.28 7.34
CA HIS A 26 7.34 -11.79 8.32
C HIS A 26 7.34 -10.26 8.45
N ASP A 27 6.33 -9.57 7.90
CA ASP A 27 6.17 -8.14 8.11
C ASP A 27 5.93 -7.82 9.59
N PRO A 28 6.52 -6.75 10.15
CA PRO A 28 6.37 -6.40 11.56
C PRO A 28 4.92 -6.21 12.00
N VAL A 29 4.08 -5.59 11.16
CA VAL A 29 2.66 -5.35 11.47
C VAL A 29 1.89 -6.67 11.43
N SER A 30 2.06 -7.48 10.39
CA SER A 30 1.44 -8.81 10.30
C SER A 30 1.83 -9.72 11.47
N SER A 31 3.10 -9.68 11.88
CA SER A 31 3.61 -10.46 13.02
C SER A 31 3.05 -9.96 14.36
N TRP A 32 2.78 -8.65 14.46
CA TRP A 32 2.13 -8.08 15.64
C TRP A 32 0.63 -8.39 15.67
N VAL A 33 -0.06 -8.31 14.53
CA VAL A 33 -1.49 -8.64 14.42
C VAL A 33 -1.71 -10.12 14.76
N PHE A 34 -0.92 -11.02 14.20
CA PHE A 34 -1.01 -12.47 14.39
C PHE A 34 0.31 -13.01 14.97
N PRO A 35 0.54 -12.92 16.29
CA PRO A 35 1.84 -13.26 16.90
C PRO A 35 2.18 -14.75 16.83
N ASP A 36 1.19 -15.64 16.89
CA ASP A 36 1.41 -17.07 16.67
C ASP A 36 1.58 -17.37 15.19
N GLU A 37 2.76 -17.82 14.79
CA GLU A 37 3.07 -18.05 13.38
C GLU A 37 2.22 -19.18 12.77
N ALA A 38 1.92 -20.24 13.52
CA ALA A 38 1.11 -21.32 13.00
C ALA A 38 -0.34 -20.88 12.77
N HIS A 39 -0.87 -20.04 13.66
CA HIS A 39 -2.17 -19.39 13.48
C HIS A 39 -2.14 -18.44 12.29
N ARG A 40 -1.12 -17.56 12.21
CA ARG A 40 -0.94 -16.62 11.09
C ARG A 40 -0.96 -17.33 9.74
N ARG A 41 -0.24 -18.43 9.57
CA ARG A 41 -0.25 -19.23 8.34
C ARG A 41 -1.64 -19.74 7.91
N ARG A 42 -2.58 -19.87 8.85
CA ARG A 42 -3.95 -20.31 8.53
C ARG A 42 -4.88 -19.18 8.11
N VAL A 43 -4.73 -17.99 8.71
CA VAL A 43 -5.70 -16.89 8.57
C VAL A 43 -5.21 -15.76 7.68
N HIS A 44 -3.91 -15.61 7.52
CA HIS A 44 -3.28 -14.44 6.89
C HIS A 44 -3.67 -14.23 5.43
N GLY A 45 -3.72 -15.29 4.64
CA GLY A 45 -4.18 -15.21 3.25
C GLY A 45 -5.65 -14.77 3.13
N VAL A 46 -6.51 -15.23 4.05
CA VAL A 46 -7.92 -14.80 4.11
C VAL A 46 -8.00 -13.31 4.48
N PHE A 47 -7.25 -12.91 5.50
CA PHE A 47 -7.16 -11.53 5.95
C PHE A 47 -6.67 -10.58 4.84
N LEU A 48 -5.57 -10.91 4.17
CA LEU A 48 -5.03 -10.09 3.06
C LEU A 48 -5.93 -10.12 1.82
N GLY A 49 -6.71 -11.18 1.64
CA GLY A 49 -7.70 -11.29 0.58
C GLY A 49 -8.80 -10.23 0.68
N VAL A 50 -9.18 -9.80 1.88
CA VAL A 50 -10.18 -8.72 2.06
C VAL A 50 -9.71 -7.40 1.48
N PHE A 51 -8.43 -7.04 1.69
CA PHE A 51 -7.83 -5.84 1.09
C PHE A 51 -7.77 -5.93 -0.43
N LEU A 52 -7.44 -7.12 -0.95
CA LEU A 52 -7.43 -7.35 -2.40
C LEU A 52 -8.83 -7.19 -3.00
N ASP A 53 -9.85 -7.77 -2.37
CA ASP A 53 -11.24 -7.68 -2.84
C ASP A 53 -11.72 -6.23 -2.84
N ALA A 54 -11.37 -5.43 -1.83
CA ALA A 54 -11.65 -4.00 -1.81
C ALA A 54 -10.97 -3.26 -2.98
N ALA A 55 -9.69 -3.56 -3.26
CA ALA A 55 -8.95 -2.94 -4.36
C ALA A 55 -9.46 -3.40 -5.75
N LEU A 56 -9.90 -4.64 -5.90
CA LEU A 56 -10.51 -5.14 -7.15
C LEU A 56 -11.87 -4.50 -7.41
N THR A 57 -12.64 -4.20 -6.36
CA THR A 57 -14.00 -3.64 -6.47
C THR A 57 -14.01 -2.12 -6.62
N GLY A 58 -13.28 -1.42 -5.77
CA GLY A 58 -13.34 0.05 -5.65
C GLY A 58 -12.04 0.78 -5.99
N GLY A 59 -11.03 0.07 -6.48
CA GLY A 59 -9.72 0.63 -6.71
C GLY A 59 -9.02 0.06 -7.93
N ARG A 60 -7.72 -0.20 -7.77
CA ARG A 60 -6.87 -0.74 -8.82
C ARG A 60 -5.82 -1.69 -8.24
N VAL A 61 -5.55 -2.78 -8.96
CA VAL A 61 -4.46 -3.69 -8.66
C VAL A 61 -3.52 -3.74 -9.86
N ASP A 62 -2.29 -3.29 -9.68
CA ASP A 62 -1.20 -3.40 -10.66
C ASP A 62 -0.31 -4.58 -10.29
N MET A 63 0.09 -5.40 -11.27
CA MET A 63 0.98 -6.52 -11.04
C MET A 63 1.98 -6.71 -12.17
N THR A 64 3.10 -7.35 -11.88
CA THR A 64 4.05 -7.79 -12.92
C THR A 64 3.47 -8.93 -13.74
N GLU A 65 3.82 -9.01 -15.04
CA GLU A 65 3.33 -10.09 -15.91
C GLU A 65 3.68 -11.50 -15.39
N ASP A 66 4.81 -11.64 -14.70
CA ASP A 66 5.27 -12.90 -14.10
C ASP A 66 4.65 -13.18 -12.71
N GLY A 67 3.81 -12.28 -12.19
CA GLY A 67 3.11 -12.45 -10.93
C GLY A 67 3.98 -12.30 -9.68
N THR A 68 5.19 -11.79 -9.79
CA THR A 68 6.16 -11.71 -8.68
C THR A 68 6.07 -10.42 -7.85
N ALA A 69 5.26 -9.45 -8.29
CA ALA A 69 4.98 -8.23 -7.54
C ALA A 69 3.58 -7.73 -7.83
N ALA A 70 2.92 -7.13 -6.82
CA ALA A 70 1.61 -6.50 -6.93
C ALA A 70 1.48 -5.28 -6.01
N ALA A 71 0.72 -4.27 -6.45
CA ALA A 71 0.36 -3.07 -5.69
C ALA A 71 -1.15 -2.86 -5.73
N LEU A 72 -1.74 -2.66 -4.56
CA LEU A 72 -3.17 -2.43 -4.36
C LEU A 72 -3.39 -0.96 -4.06
N TRP A 73 -4.23 -0.32 -4.86
CA TRP A 73 -4.56 1.10 -4.76
C TRP A 73 -6.04 1.30 -4.53
N LEU A 74 -6.37 2.29 -3.70
CA LEU A 74 -7.73 2.78 -3.51
C LEU A 74 -7.79 4.28 -3.87
N GLN A 75 -8.89 4.70 -4.46
CA GLN A 75 -9.18 6.12 -4.65
C GLN A 75 -9.92 6.65 -3.43
N VAL A 76 -9.33 7.62 -2.76
CA VAL A 76 -9.93 8.28 -1.61
C VAL A 76 -10.50 9.63 -2.05
N PRO A 77 -11.81 9.85 -1.97
CA PRO A 77 -12.43 11.12 -2.33
C PRO A 77 -12.11 12.21 -1.30
N ALA A 78 -12.24 13.50 -1.69
CA ALA A 78 -12.05 14.61 -0.78
C ALA A 78 -13.10 14.65 0.34
N GLU A 79 -14.32 14.24 0.03
CA GLU A 79 -15.42 14.14 0.99
C GLU A 79 -15.51 12.67 1.44
N ALA A 80 -15.45 12.47 2.76
CA ALA A 80 -15.64 11.14 3.31
C ALA A 80 -17.05 10.63 2.95
N PRO A 81 -17.21 9.32 2.62
CA PRO A 81 -18.54 8.75 2.48
C PRO A 81 -19.33 8.94 3.79
N GLU A 82 -20.66 9.18 3.67
CA GLU A 82 -21.53 9.34 4.82
C GLU A 82 -21.71 8.06 5.64
N GLU A 83 -21.32 6.91 5.08
CA GLU A 83 -21.41 5.61 5.75
C GLU A 83 -20.18 5.36 6.62
N GLU A 84 -20.40 4.82 7.82
CA GLU A 84 -19.31 4.36 8.67
C GLU A 84 -18.52 3.22 7.96
N ASP A 85 -17.20 3.32 7.98
CA ASP A 85 -16.34 2.26 7.45
C ASP A 85 -16.33 1.06 8.41
N ASP A 86 -17.14 0.05 8.11
CA ASP A 86 -17.21 -1.21 8.84
C ASP A 86 -16.13 -2.23 8.43
N THR A 87 -15.27 -1.85 7.47
CA THR A 87 -14.23 -2.73 6.92
C THR A 87 -13.35 -3.36 8.00
N PRO A 88 -12.81 -2.62 9.00
CA PRO A 88 -11.99 -3.23 10.05
C PRO A 88 -12.72 -4.29 10.88
N ALA A 89 -14.00 -4.04 11.21
CA ALA A 89 -14.82 -5.00 11.96
C ALA A 89 -15.12 -6.26 11.12
N ARG A 90 -15.47 -6.07 9.85
CA ARG A 90 -15.68 -7.19 8.91
C ARG A 90 -14.43 -8.00 8.68
N MET A 91 -13.27 -7.36 8.58
CA MET A 91 -11.98 -8.06 8.44
C MET A 91 -11.71 -8.96 9.63
N ARG A 92 -11.97 -8.47 10.85
CA ARG A 92 -11.86 -9.28 12.06
C ARG A 92 -12.82 -10.47 12.02
N GLU A 93 -14.09 -10.24 11.69
CA GLU A 93 -15.11 -11.30 11.65
C GLU A 93 -14.75 -12.40 10.65
N ILE A 94 -14.23 -12.05 9.47
CA ILE A 94 -13.91 -13.01 8.40
C ILE A 94 -12.62 -13.76 8.68
N ALA A 95 -11.58 -13.06 9.14
CA ALA A 95 -10.24 -13.64 9.25
C ALA A 95 -9.94 -14.23 10.64
N ASP A 96 -10.30 -13.51 11.72
CA ASP A 96 -9.99 -13.91 13.10
C ASP A 96 -10.90 -13.16 14.08
N PRO A 97 -12.11 -13.70 14.39
CA PRO A 97 -13.11 -13.03 15.21
C PRO A 97 -12.63 -12.66 16.62
N ASP A 98 -11.69 -13.43 17.17
CA ASP A 98 -11.16 -13.23 18.52
C ASP A 98 -9.98 -12.23 18.56
N ASN A 99 -9.56 -11.70 17.40
CA ASN A 99 -8.39 -10.85 17.27
C ASN A 99 -8.75 -9.38 17.05
N GLU A 100 -8.74 -8.59 18.11
CA GLU A 100 -9.00 -7.14 18.04
C GLU A 100 -7.84 -6.31 17.46
N ARG A 101 -6.64 -6.90 17.30
CA ARG A 101 -5.46 -6.16 16.81
C ARG A 101 -5.60 -5.71 15.37
N ALA A 102 -6.23 -6.51 14.51
CA ALA A 102 -6.51 -6.13 13.13
C ALA A 102 -7.39 -4.86 13.05
N GLU A 103 -8.48 -4.86 13.82
CA GLU A 103 -9.37 -3.70 13.92
C GLU A 103 -8.66 -2.48 14.52
N LEU A 104 -7.79 -2.71 15.53
CA LEU A 104 -7.01 -1.64 16.14
C LEU A 104 -6.04 -0.98 15.14
N VAL A 105 -5.38 -1.75 14.28
CA VAL A 105 -4.56 -1.18 13.20
C VAL A 105 -5.41 -0.27 12.31
N GLY A 106 -6.54 -0.76 11.80
CA GLY A 106 -7.44 0.03 10.95
C GLY A 106 -7.90 1.34 11.61
N ARG A 107 -8.27 1.28 12.89
CA ARG A 107 -8.67 2.47 13.65
C ARG A 107 -7.52 3.47 13.84
N LEU A 108 -6.32 2.99 14.13
CA LEU A 108 -5.16 3.86 14.34
C LEU A 108 -4.67 4.48 13.02
N THR A 109 -4.65 3.74 11.92
CA THR A 109 -4.32 4.28 10.59
C THR A 109 -5.39 5.25 10.12
N GLY A 110 -6.68 4.94 10.30
CA GLY A 110 -7.79 5.81 9.98
C GLY A 110 -7.75 7.15 10.72
N ALA A 111 -7.29 7.16 11.99
CA ALA A 111 -7.17 8.39 12.79
C ALA A 111 -6.08 9.37 12.28
N VAL A 112 -5.12 8.89 11.48
CA VAL A 112 -4.05 9.72 10.89
C VAL A 112 -4.22 9.89 9.38
N HIS A 113 -5.16 9.16 8.77
CA HIS A 113 -5.43 9.22 7.34
C HIS A 113 -5.84 10.63 6.93
N PRO A 114 -5.27 11.20 5.83
CA PRO A 114 -5.58 12.55 5.39
C PRO A 114 -7.06 12.71 5.04
N GLN A 115 -7.67 13.79 5.51
CA GLN A 115 -9.06 14.14 5.25
C GLN A 115 -9.16 15.41 4.39
N GLY A 116 -10.28 15.57 3.67
CA GLY A 116 -10.59 16.80 2.94
C GLY A 116 -9.82 16.99 1.64
N ARG A 117 -9.06 15.98 1.19
CA ARG A 117 -8.30 16.04 -0.05
C ARG A 117 -8.30 14.70 -0.77
N ALA A 118 -8.79 14.67 -2.00
CA ALA A 118 -8.76 13.47 -2.83
C ALA A 118 -7.33 13.00 -3.08
N HIS A 119 -7.07 11.69 -3.00
CA HIS A 119 -5.76 11.10 -3.23
C HIS A 119 -5.83 9.62 -3.61
N GLU A 120 -4.77 9.11 -4.22
CA GLU A 120 -4.54 7.68 -4.41
C GLU A 120 -3.89 7.09 -3.15
N TYR A 121 -4.49 6.07 -2.58
CA TYR A 121 -3.97 5.38 -1.40
C TYR A 121 -3.33 4.05 -1.78
N LEU A 122 -2.01 3.94 -1.61
CA LEU A 122 -1.31 2.65 -1.73
C LEU A 122 -1.58 1.82 -0.48
N LEU A 123 -2.58 0.96 -0.58
CA LEU A 123 -3.06 0.12 0.52
C LEU A 123 -2.05 -0.98 0.88
N LEU A 124 -1.56 -1.73 -0.12
CA LEU A 124 -0.53 -2.76 0.02
C LEU A 124 0.38 -2.80 -1.20
N ILE A 125 1.64 -3.15 -0.98
CA ILE A 125 2.57 -3.52 -2.04
C ILE A 125 3.35 -4.76 -1.63
N ALA A 126 3.37 -5.77 -2.49
CA ALA A 126 4.10 -7.01 -2.31
C ALA A 126 5.12 -7.24 -3.41
N VAL A 127 6.28 -7.73 -3.03
CA VAL A 127 7.29 -8.30 -3.94
C VAL A 127 7.69 -9.65 -3.35
N SER A 128 7.66 -10.69 -4.18
CA SER A 128 8.11 -12.03 -3.77
C SER A 128 9.44 -11.96 -3.02
N PRO A 129 9.58 -12.62 -1.87
CA PRO A 129 10.80 -12.56 -1.07
C PRO A 129 12.09 -12.83 -1.86
N GLU A 130 12.03 -13.75 -2.83
CA GLU A 130 13.17 -14.13 -3.68
C GLU A 130 13.58 -13.04 -4.68
N ARG A 131 12.68 -12.10 -4.98
CA ARG A 131 12.87 -11.03 -5.98
C ARG A 131 13.04 -9.63 -5.34
N GLN A 132 13.06 -9.57 -4.01
CA GLN A 132 13.26 -8.30 -3.31
C GLN A 132 14.67 -7.75 -3.56
N GLY A 133 14.76 -6.43 -3.75
CA GLY A 133 16.03 -5.75 -4.05
C GLY A 133 16.33 -5.60 -5.54
N GLU A 134 15.52 -6.19 -6.43
CA GLU A 134 15.69 -6.11 -7.90
C GLU A 134 15.03 -4.88 -8.53
N GLY A 135 14.51 -3.94 -7.72
CA GLY A 135 13.85 -2.74 -8.22
C GLY A 135 12.39 -2.92 -8.64
N LEU A 136 11.81 -4.11 -8.43
CA LEU A 136 10.42 -4.41 -8.82
C LEU A 136 9.40 -3.46 -8.16
N GLY A 137 9.59 -3.10 -6.89
CA GLY A 137 8.72 -2.14 -6.22
C GLY A 137 8.72 -0.77 -6.89
N THR A 138 9.89 -0.26 -7.29
CA THR A 138 10.00 1.00 -8.04
C THR A 138 9.29 0.89 -9.40
N ALA A 139 9.57 -0.17 -10.16
CA ALA A 139 8.97 -0.38 -11.47
C ALA A 139 7.45 -0.53 -11.40
N LEU A 140 6.93 -1.18 -10.34
CA LEU A 140 5.51 -1.39 -10.11
C LEU A 140 4.77 -0.09 -9.79
N LEU A 141 5.37 0.80 -8.98
CA LEU A 141 4.74 2.04 -8.57
C LEU A 141 4.83 3.14 -9.65
N ALA A 142 5.83 3.12 -10.52
CA ALA A 142 6.08 4.18 -11.50
C ALA A 142 4.84 4.52 -12.36
N PRO A 143 4.12 3.57 -13.00
CA PRO A 143 2.96 3.90 -13.82
C PRO A 143 1.80 4.56 -13.04
N ALA A 144 1.60 4.16 -11.78
CA ALA A 144 0.58 4.76 -10.93
C ALA A 144 0.96 6.19 -10.54
N LEU A 145 2.22 6.42 -10.15
CA LEU A 145 2.71 7.75 -9.79
C LEU A 145 2.75 8.70 -11.00
N GLU A 146 3.12 8.21 -12.19
CA GLU A 146 3.02 8.98 -13.44
C GLU A 146 1.56 9.38 -13.74
N ARG A 147 0.59 8.52 -13.44
CA ARG A 147 -0.83 8.85 -13.54
C ARG A 147 -1.21 9.94 -12.52
N CYS A 148 -0.80 9.81 -11.27
CA CYS A 148 -0.99 10.81 -10.23
C CYS A 148 -0.46 12.18 -10.68
N ASP A 149 0.74 12.22 -11.27
CA ASP A 149 1.36 13.46 -11.78
C ASP A 149 0.55 14.09 -12.93
N ARG A 150 0.10 13.28 -13.90
CA ARG A 150 -0.71 13.78 -15.02
C ARG A 150 -2.08 14.31 -14.57
N GLU A 151 -2.69 13.68 -13.58
CA GLU A 151 -4.04 14.00 -13.10
C GLU A 151 -4.02 15.06 -11.99
N GLY A 152 -2.84 15.44 -11.50
CA GLY A 152 -2.70 16.38 -10.39
C GLY A 152 -3.21 15.83 -9.07
N VAL A 153 -3.20 14.49 -8.89
CA VAL A 153 -3.71 13.78 -7.72
C VAL A 153 -2.53 13.36 -6.84
N PRO A 154 -2.51 13.70 -5.54
CA PRO A 154 -1.48 13.23 -4.62
C PRO A 154 -1.62 11.73 -4.32
N ALA A 155 -0.57 11.16 -3.73
CA ALA A 155 -0.56 9.78 -3.25
C ALA A 155 -0.21 9.69 -1.77
N TYR A 156 -0.79 8.70 -1.09
CA TYR A 156 -0.61 8.44 0.34
C TYR A 156 -0.33 6.97 0.61
N LEU A 157 0.36 6.67 1.70
CA LEU A 157 0.60 5.33 2.22
C LEU A 157 1.01 5.35 3.70
N GLU A 158 0.94 4.19 4.39
CA GLU A 158 1.62 3.95 5.66
C GLU A 158 2.71 2.89 5.46
N ALA A 159 3.97 3.29 5.63
CA ALA A 159 5.09 2.37 5.54
C ALA A 159 5.22 1.54 6.82
N SER A 160 5.34 0.21 6.70
CA SER A 160 5.46 -0.73 7.83
C SER A 160 6.91 -0.97 8.27
N SER A 161 7.90 -0.43 7.57
CA SER A 161 9.31 -0.63 7.89
C SER A 161 10.21 0.52 7.43
N ALA A 162 11.32 0.74 8.13
CA ALA A 162 12.33 1.72 7.73
C ALA A 162 12.96 1.42 6.35
N ARG A 163 12.94 0.14 5.91
CA ARG A 163 13.40 -0.25 4.58
C ARG A 163 12.46 0.26 3.50
N SER A 164 11.15 0.10 3.71
CA SER A 164 10.13 0.58 2.76
C SER A 164 10.07 2.10 2.72
N CYS A 165 10.27 2.82 3.84
CA CYS A 165 10.39 4.28 3.84
C CYS A 165 11.41 4.78 2.81
N ARG A 166 12.61 4.17 2.77
CA ARG A 166 13.66 4.57 1.82
C ARG A 166 13.26 4.35 0.34
N LEU A 167 12.42 3.37 0.05
CA LEU A 167 11.86 3.20 -1.29
C LEU A 167 10.94 4.37 -1.63
N TYR A 168 10.02 4.70 -0.73
CA TYR A 168 9.03 5.74 -0.95
C TYR A 168 9.65 7.14 -1.01
N GLU A 169 10.65 7.44 -0.17
CA GLU A 169 11.41 8.70 -0.26
C GLU A 169 12.03 8.90 -1.65
N ARG A 170 12.64 7.84 -2.24
CA ARG A 170 13.18 7.91 -3.62
C ARG A 170 12.11 8.13 -4.69
N LEU A 171 10.85 7.80 -4.39
CA LEU A 171 9.70 8.01 -5.27
C LEU A 171 8.98 9.34 -5.01
N GLY A 172 9.55 10.20 -4.15
CA GLY A 172 9.04 11.54 -3.87
C GLY A 172 8.02 11.62 -2.74
N PHE A 173 7.84 10.54 -1.96
CA PHE A 173 7.05 10.61 -0.73
C PHE A 173 7.88 11.25 0.39
N SER A 174 7.21 12.01 1.24
CA SER A 174 7.74 12.57 2.48
C SER A 174 6.90 12.13 3.68
N PHE A 175 7.53 12.06 4.85
CA PHE A 175 6.82 11.76 6.09
C PHE A 175 5.79 12.85 6.39
N THR A 176 4.63 12.44 6.93
CA THR A 176 3.69 13.37 7.53
C THR A 176 4.11 13.72 8.97
N ASP A 177 3.43 14.68 9.60
CA ASP A 177 3.70 15.06 10.99
C ASP A 177 3.26 14.01 12.03
N ARG A 178 2.65 12.93 11.56
CA ARG A 178 2.07 11.89 12.42
C ARG A 178 2.74 10.55 12.18
N THR A 179 2.74 9.72 13.23
CA THR A 179 3.14 8.30 13.16
C THR A 179 2.06 7.45 13.80
N VAL A 180 2.00 6.18 13.42
CA VAL A 180 1.12 5.19 14.04
C VAL A 180 1.94 4.25 14.89
N GLN A 181 1.87 4.41 16.22
CA GLN A 181 2.51 3.50 17.17
C GLN A 181 1.53 2.42 17.60
N LEU A 182 1.77 1.18 17.23
CA LEU A 182 1.00 0.05 17.75
C LEU A 182 1.40 -0.24 19.21
N PRO A 183 0.45 -0.53 20.12
CA PRO A 183 0.74 -0.83 21.51
C PRO A 183 1.73 -2.00 21.62
N ASP A 184 2.85 -1.80 22.30
CA ASP A 184 3.94 -2.80 22.42
C ASP A 184 4.36 -3.44 21.07
N GLY A 185 4.20 -2.70 19.98
CA GLY A 185 4.36 -3.17 18.62
C GLY A 185 5.18 -2.24 17.73
N PRO A 186 5.21 -2.50 16.44
CA PRO A 186 5.96 -1.69 15.48
C PRO A 186 5.38 -0.29 15.31
N LEU A 187 6.22 0.60 14.82
CA LEU A 187 5.85 1.91 14.33
C LEU A 187 5.52 1.81 12.84
N MET A 188 4.49 2.54 12.40
CA MET A 188 4.20 2.77 10.99
C MET A 188 4.35 4.25 10.67
N TRP A 189 4.74 4.54 9.43
CA TRP A 189 5.06 5.89 8.98
C TRP A 189 4.11 6.30 7.86
N PRO A 190 3.10 7.15 8.15
CA PRO A 190 2.31 7.81 7.13
C PRO A 190 3.19 8.69 6.26
N MET A 191 3.08 8.55 4.94
CA MET A 191 3.85 9.29 3.96
C MET A 191 2.95 9.83 2.85
N TRP A 192 3.26 11.03 2.39
CA TRP A 192 2.51 11.77 1.39
C TRP A 192 3.39 12.19 0.22
N ARG A 193 2.85 12.12 -0.98
CA ARG A 193 3.50 12.59 -2.20
C ARG A 193 2.60 13.57 -2.95
N GLU A 194 3.10 14.78 -3.18
CA GLU A 194 2.44 15.72 -4.08
C GLU A 194 2.69 15.32 -5.55
N PRO A 195 1.71 15.55 -6.44
CA PRO A 195 1.93 15.35 -7.86
C PRO A 195 2.99 16.32 -8.38
N VAL A 196 3.86 15.84 -9.26
CA VAL A 196 4.86 16.68 -9.94
C VAL A 196 4.21 17.29 -11.18
N ALA A 197 4.17 18.63 -11.25
CA ALA A 197 3.60 19.31 -12.40
C ALA A 197 4.37 18.96 -13.70
N PRO A 198 3.69 18.65 -14.80
CA PRO A 198 4.36 18.46 -16.08
C PRO A 198 5.01 19.81 -16.50
N GLY A 199 6.35 19.89 -16.44
CA GLY A 199 7.07 21.09 -16.91
C GLY A 199 8.22 21.61 -16.05
N THR A 200 8.57 21.02 -14.92
CA THR A 200 9.75 21.40 -14.13
C THR A 200 11.00 20.54 -14.41
N ALA A 201 11.15 20.03 -15.64
CA ALA A 201 12.47 19.62 -16.11
C ALA A 201 13.32 20.89 -16.24
N SER A 202 14.34 21.00 -15.38
CA SER A 202 15.27 22.12 -15.25
C SER A 202 15.56 22.80 -16.61
N GLU A 203 15.19 24.08 -16.75
CA GLU A 203 15.83 24.95 -17.73
C GLU A 203 17.31 24.98 -17.39
N GLY A 204 18.09 24.24 -18.18
CA GLY A 204 19.54 24.26 -18.11
C GLY A 204 20.04 25.69 -18.24
N LEU A 205 20.86 26.08 -17.28
CA LEU A 205 21.70 27.29 -17.40
C LEU A 205 22.41 27.25 -18.77
N THR A 206 21.96 28.07 -19.69
CA THR A 206 22.78 28.45 -20.83
C THR A 206 23.95 29.28 -20.32
N PRO A 207 25.20 28.89 -20.59
CA PRO A 207 26.32 29.80 -20.35
C PRO A 207 26.27 30.95 -21.36
N THR A 208 26.15 32.17 -20.86
CA THR A 208 26.28 33.37 -21.65
C THR A 208 27.75 33.53 -22.07
N PRO A 209 28.05 34.00 -23.30
CA PRO A 209 29.37 34.11 -23.87
C PRO A 209 30.27 35.18 -23.22
#